data_6c54ba749f0e2e131887b166773ccefb
#
_entry.id   6c54ba749f0e2e131887b166773ccefb
#
_cell.length_a   1.000
_cell.length_b   1.000
_cell.length_c   1.000
_cell.angle_alpha   90.00
_cell.angle_beta   90.00
_cell.angle_gamma   90.00
#
_symmetry.space_group_name_H-M   'P 1'
#
loop_
_entity.id
_entity.type
_entity.pdbx_description
1 polymer ?
#
loop_
_entity_poly.entity_id
_entity_poly.type
_entity_poly.pdbx_seq_one_letter_code
_entity_poly.pdbx_strand_id
1 'polypeptide(L)'
;VTATFAKDCCDREVMAWRAWEGKGLPGEPVREMLIEAVERRFGSVEAVPQGQELEFLSDNGGAYIATETRALARALGLKPINTPVCSPQSNGMAESFVNTFKRDYVARMGLSDAQTVLAQLPAAFEHFNEVHPHSSLKMRSSREFRRQQAAGADQALYCE
;
A
#
# COMPACT_ATOMS: atom_id res chain seq x y z
N VAL A 1 -18.49 -2.90 2.67
CA VAL A 1 -17.09 -3.20 3.06
C VAL A 1 -16.29 -1.92 3.01
N THR A 2 -15.51 -1.68 4.06
CA THR A 2 -14.51 -0.60 4.13
C THR A 2 -13.13 -1.24 4.07
N ALA A 3 -12.16 -0.57 3.44
CA ALA A 3 -10.79 -1.05 3.37
C ALA A 3 -9.78 0.09 3.50
N THR A 4 -8.60 -0.24 4.04
CA THR A 4 -7.40 0.60 4.04
C THR A 4 -6.24 -0.18 3.44
N PHE A 5 -5.27 0.49 2.86
CA PHE A 5 -4.13 -0.13 2.18
C PHE A 5 -2.87 0.74 2.30
N ALA A 6 -1.73 0.08 2.30
CA ALA A 6 -0.41 0.69 2.17
C ALA A 6 0.18 0.33 0.80
N LYS A 7 0.48 1.32 -0.01
CA LYS A 7 1.01 1.17 -1.37
C LYS A 7 2.35 1.86 -1.50
N ASP A 8 3.32 1.17 -2.07
CA ASP A 8 4.62 1.75 -2.40
C ASP A 8 4.49 2.71 -3.59
N CYS A 9 5.07 3.90 -3.46
CA CYS A 9 5.03 4.92 -4.51
C CYS A 9 6.02 4.66 -5.65
N CYS A 10 7.06 3.88 -5.42
CA CYS A 10 8.08 3.56 -6.41
C CYS A 10 7.62 2.44 -7.34
N ASP A 11 7.33 1.27 -6.77
CA ASP A 11 7.00 0.05 -7.53
C ASP A 11 5.49 -0.24 -7.64
N ARG A 12 4.64 0.58 -7.02
CA ARG A 12 3.18 0.45 -7.07
C ARG A 12 2.60 -0.77 -6.35
N GLU A 13 3.40 -1.53 -5.63
CA GLU A 13 2.93 -2.70 -4.88
C GLU A 13 2.02 -2.29 -3.72
N VAL A 14 0.90 -2.98 -3.56
CA VAL A 14 0.10 -2.92 -2.35
C VAL A 14 0.73 -3.87 -1.34
N MET A 15 1.50 -3.30 -0.41
CA MET A 15 2.28 -4.07 0.57
C MET A 15 1.41 -4.71 1.64
N ALA A 16 0.42 -3.98 2.11
CA ALA A 16 -0.53 -4.47 3.11
C ALA A 16 -1.89 -3.81 2.93
N TRP A 17 -2.91 -4.47 3.43
CA TRP A 17 -4.27 -3.96 3.42
C TRP A 17 -5.09 -4.57 4.57
N ARG A 18 -6.16 -3.89 4.97
CA ARG A 18 -7.18 -4.40 5.89
C ARG A 18 -8.55 -4.07 5.33
N ALA A 19 -9.50 -4.97 5.54
CA ALA A 19 -10.88 -4.75 5.14
C ALA A 19 -11.85 -5.36 6.16
N TRP A 20 -13.00 -4.72 6.33
CA TRP A 20 -14.02 -5.15 7.29
C TRP A 20 -15.41 -4.73 6.84
N GLU A 21 -16.40 -5.36 7.43
CA GLU A 21 -17.78 -4.94 7.30
C GLU A 21 -18.05 -3.74 8.21
N GLY A 22 -18.70 -2.72 7.67
CA GLY A 22 -19.08 -1.52 8.41
C GLY A 22 -18.57 -0.24 7.76
N LYS A 23 -18.91 0.87 8.41
CA LYS A 23 -18.51 2.23 8.01
C LYS A 23 -17.44 2.78 8.96
N GLY A 24 -16.67 3.72 8.47
CA GLY A 24 -15.61 4.38 9.22
C GLY A 24 -14.28 3.66 9.13
N LEU A 25 -13.24 4.32 9.57
CA LEU A 25 -11.86 3.82 9.57
C LEU A 25 -11.34 3.86 11.02
N PRO A 26 -11.36 2.72 11.75
CA PRO A 26 -10.73 2.62 13.06
C PRO A 26 -9.20 2.75 12.96
N GLY A 27 -8.57 3.24 14.03
CA GLY A 27 -7.12 3.40 14.06
C GLY A 27 -6.35 2.07 14.14
N GLU A 28 -6.93 1.04 14.75
CA GLU A 28 -6.28 -0.26 14.92
C GLU A 28 -5.94 -0.95 13.60
N PRO A 29 -6.87 -1.15 12.64
CA PRO A 29 -6.54 -1.70 11.32
C PRO A 29 -5.48 -0.91 10.55
N VAL A 30 -5.43 0.42 10.74
CA VAL A 30 -4.39 1.25 10.12
C VAL A 30 -3.03 0.93 10.72
N ARG A 31 -2.94 0.81 12.04
CA ARG A 31 -1.69 0.48 12.72
C ARG A 31 -1.18 -0.92 12.37
N GLU A 32 -2.05 -1.92 12.36
CA GLU A 32 -1.70 -3.28 11.93
C GLU A 32 -1.22 -3.33 10.47
N MET A 33 -1.89 -2.60 9.60
CA MET A 33 -1.49 -2.48 8.19
C MET A 33 -0.09 -1.87 8.05
N LEU A 34 0.24 -0.84 8.85
CA LEU A 34 1.58 -0.22 8.80
C LEU A 34 2.68 -1.18 9.25
N ILE A 35 2.45 -1.94 10.33
CA ILE A 35 3.39 -2.97 10.81
C ILE A 35 3.62 -4.00 9.70
N GLU A 36 2.55 -4.58 9.15
CA GLU A 36 2.65 -5.58 8.09
C GLU A 36 3.34 -5.03 6.83
N ALA A 37 3.07 -3.77 6.45
CA ALA A 37 3.71 -3.16 5.28
C ALA A 37 5.23 -3.05 5.46
N VAL A 38 5.69 -2.66 6.64
CA VAL A 38 7.10 -2.57 6.97
C VAL A 38 7.75 -3.96 7.00
N GLU A 39 7.14 -4.93 7.66
CA GLU A 39 7.65 -6.31 7.71
C GLU A 39 7.74 -6.94 6.31
N ARG A 40 6.73 -6.77 5.47
CA ARG A 40 6.75 -7.27 4.09
C ARG A 40 7.82 -6.62 3.24
N ARG A 41 8.10 -5.33 3.45
CA ARG A 41 9.08 -4.59 2.66
C ARG A 41 10.53 -4.88 3.09
N PHE A 42 10.79 -4.98 4.39
CA PHE A 42 12.14 -5.04 4.96
C PHE A 42 12.45 -6.37 5.66
N GLY A 43 11.48 -7.28 5.79
CA GLY A 43 11.63 -8.56 6.47
C GLY A 43 11.38 -8.48 7.98
N SER A 44 11.73 -7.37 8.61
CA SER A 44 11.40 -7.06 10.01
C SER A 44 11.33 -5.56 10.22
N VAL A 45 10.77 -5.14 11.35
CA VAL A 45 10.70 -3.73 11.73
C VAL A 45 12.10 -3.14 11.96
N GLU A 46 13.02 -3.94 12.51
CA GLU A 46 14.40 -3.52 12.80
C GLU A 46 15.26 -3.38 11.53
N ALA A 47 14.84 -3.99 10.42
CA ALA A 47 15.56 -3.94 9.15
C ALA A 47 15.27 -2.68 8.31
N VAL A 48 14.44 -1.77 8.81
CA VAL A 48 14.20 -0.48 8.14
C VAL A 48 15.52 0.29 8.03
N PRO A 49 15.92 0.74 6.82
CA PRO A 49 17.18 1.43 6.63
C PRO A 49 17.31 2.68 7.51
N GLN A 50 18.34 2.73 8.34
CA GLN A 50 18.65 3.89 9.16
C GLN A 50 19.23 5.00 8.28
N GLY A 51 18.80 6.24 8.55
CA GLY A 51 19.30 7.42 7.80
C GLY A 51 18.60 7.71 6.47
N GLN A 52 17.65 6.89 6.03
CA GLN A 52 16.73 7.21 4.94
C GLN A 52 15.39 7.64 5.51
N GLU A 53 14.91 8.81 5.10
CA GLU A 53 13.56 9.24 5.46
C GLU A 53 12.53 8.51 4.57
N LEU A 54 11.93 7.45 5.10
CA LEU A 54 10.80 6.80 4.47
C LEU A 54 9.53 7.56 4.82
N GLU A 55 8.91 8.17 3.85
CA GLU A 55 7.70 8.96 4.04
C GLU A 55 6.45 8.06 4.04
N PHE A 56 5.59 8.26 5.01
CA PHE A 56 4.24 7.69 5.07
C PHE A 56 3.24 8.81 4.77
N LEU A 57 2.82 8.88 3.50
CA LEU A 57 1.83 9.85 3.05
C LEU A 57 0.41 9.32 3.24
N SER A 58 -0.42 10.08 3.94
CA SER A 58 -1.84 9.78 4.12
C SER A 58 -2.70 11.03 3.93
N ASP A 59 -3.99 10.83 3.74
CA ASP A 59 -4.95 11.92 3.86
C ASP A 59 -5.11 12.38 5.32
N ASN A 60 -6.01 13.35 5.53
CA ASN A 60 -6.29 13.90 6.86
C ASN A 60 -7.39 13.10 7.60
N GLY A 61 -7.64 11.86 7.23
CA GLY A 61 -8.60 10.98 7.93
C GLY A 61 -8.19 10.76 9.38
N GLY A 62 -9.17 10.81 10.31
CA GLY A 62 -8.91 10.77 11.75
C GLY A 62 -8.02 9.62 12.20
N ALA A 63 -8.16 8.44 11.61
CA ALA A 63 -7.33 7.27 11.93
C ALA A 63 -5.84 7.46 11.60
N TYR A 64 -5.53 8.17 10.52
CA TYR A 64 -4.15 8.43 10.10
C TYR A 64 -3.49 9.55 10.90
N ILE A 65 -4.25 10.60 11.26
CA ILE A 65 -3.72 11.73 12.03
C ILE A 65 -3.70 11.48 13.55
N ALA A 66 -4.31 10.40 14.02
CA ALA A 66 -4.33 10.05 15.44
C ALA A 66 -2.91 9.98 16.01
N THR A 67 -2.74 10.50 17.23
CA THR A 67 -1.45 10.53 17.92
C THR A 67 -0.79 9.16 17.99
N GLU A 68 -1.56 8.13 18.30
CA GLU A 68 -1.10 6.74 18.39
C GLU A 68 -0.58 6.21 17.04
N THR A 69 -1.30 6.48 15.95
CA THR A 69 -0.89 6.05 14.59
C THR A 69 0.39 6.76 14.17
N ARG A 70 0.50 8.05 14.42
CA ARG A 70 1.71 8.83 14.13
C ARG A 70 2.90 8.40 15.01
N ALA A 71 2.66 8.09 16.28
CA ALA A 71 3.71 7.59 17.17
C ALA A 71 4.22 6.23 16.70
N LEU A 72 3.31 5.31 16.34
CA LEU A 72 3.69 4.02 15.78
C LEU A 72 4.46 4.18 14.46
N ALA A 73 3.99 5.00 13.53
CA ALA A 73 4.69 5.22 12.26
C ALA A 73 6.15 5.66 12.49
N ARG A 74 6.38 6.59 13.42
CA ARG A 74 7.75 7.02 13.78
C ARG A 74 8.56 5.90 14.41
N ALA A 75 7.96 5.09 15.30
CA ALA A 75 8.61 3.92 15.89
C ALA A 75 9.00 2.87 14.85
N LEU A 76 8.24 2.78 13.75
CA LEU A 76 8.55 1.94 12.59
C LEU A 76 9.59 2.57 11.63
N GLY A 77 10.19 3.71 11.97
CA GLY A 77 11.14 4.42 11.10
C GLY A 77 10.49 5.20 9.95
N LEU A 78 9.19 5.42 10.00
CA LEU A 78 8.46 6.17 8.99
C LEU A 78 8.27 7.63 9.41
N LYS A 79 8.31 8.55 8.45
CA LYS A 79 7.96 9.96 8.63
C LYS A 79 6.51 10.20 8.21
N PRO A 80 5.58 10.39 9.14
CA PRO A 80 4.19 10.66 8.78
C PRO A 80 4.06 12.02 8.09
N ILE A 81 3.50 12.02 6.88
CA ILE A 81 3.18 13.23 6.11
C ILE A 81 1.70 13.17 5.74
N ASN A 82 1.03 14.29 5.92
CA ASN A 82 -0.36 14.42 5.51
C ASN A 82 -0.47 15.27 4.25
N THR A 83 -1.42 14.94 3.39
CA THR A 83 -1.74 15.76 2.23
C THR A 83 -2.18 17.15 2.70
N PRO A 84 -1.74 18.25 2.01
CA PRO A 84 -2.22 19.57 2.34
C PRO A 84 -3.74 19.65 2.26
N VAL A 85 -4.33 20.43 3.14
CA VAL A 85 -5.79 20.69 3.12
C VAL A 85 -6.16 21.33 1.79
N CYS A 86 -7.22 20.85 1.16
CA CYS A 86 -7.71 21.32 -0.16
C CYS A 86 -6.73 21.10 -1.33
N SER A 87 -5.86 20.08 -1.27
CA SER A 87 -4.99 19.70 -2.37
C SER A 87 -5.31 18.28 -2.88
N PRO A 88 -6.33 18.13 -3.75
CA PRO A 88 -6.73 16.81 -4.27
C PRO A 88 -5.59 16.09 -5.00
N GLN A 89 -4.71 16.84 -5.63
CA GLN A 89 -3.59 16.31 -6.41
C GLN A 89 -2.56 15.55 -5.57
N SER A 90 -2.45 15.89 -4.28
CA SER A 90 -1.47 15.28 -3.37
C SER A 90 -1.78 13.82 -3.03
N ASN A 91 -3.02 13.36 -3.23
CA ASN A 91 -3.45 11.97 -3.01
C ASN A 91 -3.80 11.23 -4.31
N GLY A 92 -3.44 11.79 -5.45
CA GLY A 92 -3.85 11.28 -6.77
C GLY A 92 -3.44 9.84 -7.04
N MET A 93 -2.35 9.35 -6.42
CA MET A 93 -1.93 7.96 -6.56
C MET A 93 -2.88 7.00 -5.82
N ALA A 94 -3.31 7.34 -4.63
CA ALA A 94 -4.28 6.54 -3.87
C ALA A 94 -5.65 6.56 -4.55
N GLU A 95 -6.11 7.71 -5.01
CA GLU A 95 -7.37 7.85 -5.76
C GLU A 95 -7.34 7.05 -7.07
N SER A 96 -6.27 7.17 -7.84
CA SER A 96 -6.10 6.40 -9.08
C SER A 96 -6.11 4.89 -8.81
N PHE A 97 -5.44 4.43 -7.75
CA PHE A 97 -5.48 3.03 -7.35
C PHE A 97 -6.90 2.59 -7.00
N VAL A 98 -7.60 3.34 -6.14
CA VAL A 98 -8.98 3.00 -5.72
C VAL A 98 -9.92 2.92 -6.92
N ASN A 99 -9.83 3.86 -7.86
CA ASN A 99 -10.65 3.87 -9.07
C ASN A 99 -10.34 2.67 -9.97
N THR A 100 -9.07 2.36 -10.18
CA THR A 100 -8.64 1.19 -10.94
C THR A 100 -9.08 -0.11 -10.28
N PHE A 101 -8.86 -0.25 -8.99
CA PHE A 101 -9.23 -1.45 -8.25
C PHE A 101 -10.74 -1.69 -8.24
N LYS A 102 -11.53 -0.64 -8.06
CA LYS A 102 -12.99 -0.74 -8.17
C LYS A 102 -13.45 -1.17 -9.57
N ARG A 103 -12.89 -0.55 -10.62
CA ARG A 103 -13.28 -0.83 -12.01
C ARG A 103 -12.89 -2.23 -12.46
N ASP A 104 -11.68 -2.66 -12.17
CA ASP A 104 -11.09 -3.86 -12.77
C ASP A 104 -11.24 -5.11 -11.88
N TYR A 105 -11.45 -4.93 -10.58
CA TYR A 105 -11.56 -6.03 -9.62
C TYR A 105 -12.92 -6.06 -8.94
N VAL A 106 -13.28 -5.02 -8.18
CA VAL A 106 -14.54 -5.02 -7.41
C VAL A 106 -15.77 -5.18 -8.30
N ALA A 107 -15.80 -4.54 -9.47
CA ALA A 107 -16.90 -4.65 -10.43
C ALA A 107 -17.11 -6.09 -10.96
N ARG A 108 -16.13 -6.97 -10.79
CA ARG A 108 -16.18 -8.37 -11.21
C ARG A 108 -16.41 -9.35 -10.06
N MET A 109 -16.46 -8.87 -8.84
CA MET A 109 -16.70 -9.68 -7.64
C MET A 109 -18.19 -10.01 -7.50
N GLY A 110 -18.49 -11.12 -6.85
CA GLY A 110 -19.82 -11.35 -6.29
C GLY A 110 -20.07 -10.37 -5.15
N LEU A 111 -21.13 -9.58 -5.27
CA LEU A 111 -21.48 -8.51 -4.31
C LEU A 111 -22.73 -8.88 -3.49
N SER A 112 -23.03 -10.18 -3.31
CA SER A 112 -24.22 -10.64 -2.60
C SER A 112 -24.29 -10.17 -1.14
N ASP A 113 -23.14 -10.17 -0.48
CA ASP A 113 -22.98 -9.79 0.93
C ASP A 113 -21.52 -9.39 1.22
N ALA A 114 -21.30 -8.83 2.41
CA ALA A 114 -19.98 -8.38 2.83
C ALA A 114 -18.95 -9.53 2.95
N GLN A 115 -19.38 -10.70 3.41
CA GLN A 115 -18.49 -11.85 3.57
C GLN A 115 -17.98 -12.36 2.22
N THR A 116 -18.87 -12.42 1.24
CA THR A 116 -18.51 -12.79 -0.14
C THR A 116 -17.48 -11.83 -0.73
N VAL A 117 -17.61 -10.52 -0.49
CA VAL A 117 -16.62 -9.52 -0.93
C VAL A 117 -15.30 -9.71 -0.19
N LEU A 118 -15.33 -9.82 1.14
CA LEU A 118 -14.12 -9.98 1.97
C LEU A 118 -13.32 -11.23 1.57
N ALA A 119 -13.99 -12.33 1.25
CA ALA A 119 -13.36 -13.58 0.83
C ALA A 119 -12.63 -13.47 -0.52
N GLN A 120 -13.02 -12.57 -1.40
CA GLN A 120 -12.43 -12.38 -2.73
C GLN A 120 -11.27 -11.38 -2.74
N LEU A 121 -11.19 -10.48 -1.74
CA LEU A 121 -10.17 -9.44 -1.70
C LEU A 121 -8.73 -9.96 -1.70
N PRO A 122 -8.36 -11.03 -0.96
CA PRO A 122 -6.98 -11.55 -0.97
C PRO A 122 -6.50 -11.90 -2.38
N ALA A 123 -7.31 -12.63 -3.13
CA ALA A 123 -6.99 -13.00 -4.52
C ALA A 123 -6.91 -11.79 -5.44
N ALA A 124 -7.76 -10.79 -5.23
CA ALA A 124 -7.78 -9.56 -6.03
C ALA A 124 -6.52 -8.71 -5.80
N PHE A 125 -6.09 -8.53 -4.55
CA PHE A 125 -4.85 -7.80 -4.23
C PHE A 125 -3.61 -8.56 -4.72
N GLU A 126 -3.60 -9.89 -4.59
CA GLU A 126 -2.51 -10.71 -5.11
C GLU A 126 -2.39 -10.60 -6.63
N HIS A 127 -3.51 -10.72 -7.36
CA HIS A 127 -3.54 -10.54 -8.81
C HIS A 127 -3.13 -9.11 -9.20
N PHE A 128 -3.56 -8.10 -8.44
CA PHE A 128 -3.14 -6.72 -8.69
C PHE A 128 -1.62 -6.58 -8.63
N ASN A 129 -0.98 -7.13 -7.63
CA ASN A 129 0.46 -7.04 -7.47
C ASN A 129 1.25 -7.87 -8.51
N GLU A 130 0.75 -9.07 -8.88
CA GLU A 130 1.46 -9.97 -9.78
C GLU A 130 1.23 -9.67 -11.26
N VAL A 131 0.04 -9.18 -11.63
CA VAL A 131 -0.40 -9.19 -13.04
C VAL A 131 -0.81 -7.82 -13.55
N HIS A 132 -1.37 -6.94 -12.68
CA HIS A 132 -1.92 -5.66 -13.15
C HIS A 132 -0.83 -4.77 -13.74
N PRO A 133 -0.93 -4.34 -15.02
CA PRO A 133 0.09 -3.52 -15.66
C PRO A 133 0.01 -2.06 -15.20
N HIS A 134 1.15 -1.45 -14.95
CA HIS A 134 1.27 -0.04 -14.61
C HIS A 134 1.98 0.73 -15.72
N SER A 135 1.34 1.76 -16.27
CA SER A 135 1.94 2.61 -17.32
C SER A 135 3.24 3.26 -16.86
N SER A 136 3.30 3.69 -15.59
CA SER A 136 4.52 4.26 -14.99
C SER A 136 5.68 3.25 -14.84
N LEU A 137 5.38 1.95 -14.88
CA LEU A 137 6.37 0.86 -14.83
C LEU A 137 6.60 0.22 -16.21
N LYS A 138 6.33 0.94 -17.28
CA LYS A 138 6.42 0.45 -18.67
C LYS A 138 5.55 -0.78 -18.90
N MET A 139 4.31 -0.73 -18.43
CA MET A 139 3.29 -1.80 -18.53
C MET A 139 3.66 -3.11 -17.80
N ARG A 140 4.56 -3.06 -16.82
CA ARG A 140 4.87 -4.19 -15.95
C ARG A 140 3.98 -4.18 -14.72
N SER A 141 3.81 -5.35 -14.12
CA SER A 141 3.24 -5.44 -12.79
C SER A 141 4.24 -4.97 -11.72
N SER A 142 3.76 -4.69 -10.52
CA SER A 142 4.60 -4.25 -9.40
C SER A 142 5.70 -5.26 -9.09
N ARG A 143 5.35 -6.54 -8.99
CA ARG A 143 6.31 -7.59 -8.64
C ARG A 143 7.24 -7.97 -9.78
N GLU A 144 6.78 -7.89 -11.03
CA GLU A 144 7.64 -8.04 -12.19
C GLU A 144 8.72 -6.94 -12.22
N PHE A 145 8.32 -5.69 -11.98
CA PHE A 145 9.25 -4.58 -11.90
C PHE A 145 10.30 -4.78 -10.80
N ARG A 146 9.88 -5.19 -9.59
CA ARG A 146 10.81 -5.47 -8.48
C ARG A 146 11.78 -6.60 -8.79
N ARG A 147 11.31 -7.71 -9.38
CA ARG A 147 12.18 -8.82 -9.78
C ARG A 147 13.26 -8.38 -10.76
N GLN A 148 12.92 -7.51 -11.70
CA GLN A 148 13.90 -6.99 -12.66
C GLN A 148 14.90 -6.01 -12.03
N GLN A 149 14.48 -5.19 -11.08
CA GLN A 149 15.38 -4.31 -10.33
C GLN A 149 16.40 -5.12 -9.50
N ALA A 150 15.95 -6.16 -8.81
CA ALA A 150 16.83 -7.04 -8.06
C ALA A 150 17.86 -7.75 -8.98
N ALA A 151 17.41 -8.31 -10.11
CA ALA A 151 18.30 -8.95 -11.08
C ALA A 151 19.30 -7.97 -11.71
N GLY A 152 18.90 -6.71 -11.95
CA GLY A 152 19.80 -5.67 -12.45
C GLY A 152 20.85 -5.23 -11.43
N ALA A 153 20.50 -5.19 -10.16
CA ALA A 153 21.43 -4.90 -9.06
C ALA A 153 22.49 -6.02 -8.91
N ASP A 154 22.06 -7.28 -9.01
CA ASP A 154 22.98 -8.42 -8.98
C ASP A 154 23.96 -8.42 -10.17
N GLN A 155 23.49 -8.06 -11.37
CA GLN A 155 24.37 -7.94 -12.53
C GLN A 155 25.41 -6.82 -12.40
N ALA A 156 25.06 -5.71 -11.75
CA ALA A 156 26.01 -4.61 -11.52
C ALA A 156 27.14 -4.98 -10.56
N LEU A 157 26.91 -5.93 -9.64
CA LEU A 157 27.93 -6.44 -8.70
C LEU A 157 28.95 -7.40 -9.36
N TYR A 158 28.66 -7.94 -10.53
CA TYR A 158 29.54 -8.86 -11.26
C TYR A 158 30.29 -8.21 -12.44
N CYS A 159 30.14 -6.90 -12.62
CA CYS A 159 30.79 -6.14 -13.69
C CYS A 159 31.98 -5.26 -13.23
N GLU A 160 32.60 -5.57 -12.10
CA GLU A 160 33.89 -4.98 -11.67
C GLU A 160 35.05 -5.92 -11.86
#